data_08f1538e275d224c413462e9b9ef1a93
#
_entry.id   08f1538e275d224c413462e9b9ef1a93
#
_cell.length_a   1.000
_cell.length_b   1.000
_cell.length_c   1.000
_cell.angle_alpha   90.00
_cell.angle_beta   90.00
_cell.angle_gamma   90.00
#
_symmetry.space_group_name_H-M   'P 1'
#
loop_
_entity.id
_entity.type
_entity.pdbx_description
1 polymer ?
#
loop_
_entity_poly.entity_id
_entity_poly.type
_entity_poly.pdbx_seq_one_letter_code
_entity_poly.pdbx_strand_id
1 'polypeptide(L)'
;VRLTAGAMRAAYELSVRYINDRFLPDKAIDLLDEAAAAVHVAGERITVETQDVAQVVSMWTGVPVTGLDADESLRLLTLEKQLRERIIGQDEAVSAVARAIRRGRVGLKDPGRPVGSFLFLGPTGVGKTELCRALAATVYGDEGAIIRLDMSEYMEKHSVSRLIGSPPGYV
;
A
#
# COMPACT_ATOMS: atom_id res chain seq x y z
N VAL A 1 24.24 -12.05 13.75
CA VAL A 1 22.78 -12.07 13.75
C VAL A 1 22.30 -13.34 13.07
N ARG A 2 21.20 -13.95 13.55
CA ARG A 2 20.58 -15.15 12.97
C ARG A 2 19.27 -14.77 12.29
N LEU A 3 19.02 -15.34 11.12
CA LEU A 3 17.75 -15.16 10.39
C LEU A 3 16.80 -16.31 10.74
N THR A 4 15.56 -16.00 11.09
CA THR A 4 14.50 -17.02 11.25
C THR A 4 13.94 -17.43 9.88
N ALA A 5 13.37 -18.62 9.79
CA ALA A 5 12.66 -19.05 8.58
C ALA A 5 11.48 -18.10 8.26
N GLY A 6 10.84 -17.54 9.29
CA GLY A 6 9.79 -16.52 9.16
C GLY A 6 10.30 -15.23 8.52
N ALA A 7 11.48 -14.74 8.94
CA ALA A 7 12.09 -13.55 8.37
C ALA A 7 12.45 -13.75 6.89
N MET A 8 13.02 -14.90 6.52
CA MET A 8 13.34 -15.21 5.13
C MET A 8 12.10 -15.28 4.25
N ARG A 9 11.02 -15.90 4.72
CA ARG A 9 9.74 -15.93 4.01
C ARG A 9 9.15 -14.54 3.88
N ALA A 10 9.14 -13.75 4.95
CA ALA A 10 8.65 -12.38 4.94
C ALA A 10 9.42 -11.50 3.94
N ALA A 11 10.74 -11.60 3.89
CA ALA A 11 11.56 -10.85 2.94
C ALA A 11 11.18 -11.16 1.49
N TYR A 12 10.94 -12.42 1.17
CA TYR A 12 10.43 -12.80 -0.14
C TYR A 12 9.03 -12.24 -0.42
N GLU A 13 8.07 -12.55 0.43
CA GLU A 13 6.64 -12.19 0.22
C GLU A 13 6.43 -10.67 0.20
N LEU A 14 7.04 -9.94 1.16
CA LEU A 14 6.91 -8.50 1.25
C LEU A 14 7.66 -7.78 0.13
N SER A 15 8.84 -8.26 -0.29
CA SER A 15 9.55 -7.68 -1.42
C SER A 15 8.77 -7.80 -2.73
N VAL A 16 8.13 -8.95 -2.97
CA VAL A 16 7.28 -9.14 -4.16
C VAL A 16 6.06 -8.23 -4.14
N ARG A 17 5.48 -8.01 -2.95
CA ARG A 17 4.24 -7.26 -2.79
C ARG A 17 4.41 -5.75 -2.78
N TYR A 18 5.49 -5.24 -2.20
CA TYR A 18 5.66 -3.81 -1.90
C TYR A 18 6.82 -3.14 -2.64
N ILE A 19 7.80 -3.90 -3.16
CA ILE A 19 8.98 -3.36 -3.84
C ILE A 19 8.94 -3.79 -5.31
N ASN A 20 8.44 -2.89 -6.17
CA ASN A 20 8.21 -3.19 -7.59
C ASN A 20 9.33 -2.72 -8.51
N ASP A 21 10.23 -1.86 -8.02
CA ASP A 21 11.32 -1.23 -8.76
C ASP A 21 12.61 -2.07 -8.81
N ARG A 22 12.64 -3.21 -8.12
CA ARG A 22 13.80 -4.11 -8.03
C ARG A 22 13.40 -5.56 -8.32
N PHE A 23 14.38 -6.38 -8.69
CA PHE A 23 14.19 -7.79 -9.04
C PHE A 23 14.61 -8.73 -7.90
N LEU A 24 14.02 -9.92 -7.91
CA LEU A 24 14.49 -11.04 -7.09
C LEU A 24 15.73 -11.67 -7.73
N PRO A 25 16.67 -12.18 -6.92
CA PRO A 25 16.63 -12.33 -5.46
C PRO A 25 17.09 -11.08 -4.69
N ASP A 26 17.72 -10.10 -5.34
CA ASP A 26 18.45 -9.00 -4.73
C ASP A 26 17.60 -8.20 -3.74
N LYS A 27 16.39 -7.82 -4.11
CA LYS A 27 15.49 -7.06 -3.22
C LYS A 27 15.13 -7.78 -1.91
N ALA A 28 15.07 -9.10 -1.91
CA ALA A 28 14.81 -9.88 -0.70
C ALA A 28 16.06 -10.00 0.18
N ILE A 29 17.23 -10.10 -0.44
CA ILE A 29 18.52 -10.12 0.26
C ILE A 29 18.78 -8.76 0.91
N ASP A 30 18.58 -7.67 0.19
CA ASP A 30 18.74 -6.30 0.71
C ASP A 30 17.86 -6.05 1.93
N LEU A 31 16.60 -6.53 1.91
CA LEU A 31 15.69 -6.43 3.06
C LEU A 31 16.19 -7.20 4.28
N LEU A 32 16.76 -8.39 4.07
CA LEU A 32 17.32 -9.20 5.17
C LEU A 32 18.57 -8.55 5.74
N ASP A 33 19.44 -8.00 4.90
CA ASP A 33 20.65 -7.31 5.34
C ASP A 33 20.32 -6.05 6.13
N GLU A 34 19.39 -5.24 5.67
CA GLU A 34 18.95 -4.03 6.39
C GLU A 34 18.28 -4.39 7.73
N ALA A 35 17.41 -5.41 7.75
CA ALA A 35 16.78 -5.89 8.98
C ALA A 35 17.83 -6.46 9.96
N ALA A 36 18.84 -7.17 9.46
CA ALA A 36 19.94 -7.68 10.27
C ALA A 36 20.80 -6.55 10.85
N ALA A 37 21.08 -5.52 10.05
CA ALA A 37 21.81 -4.33 10.49
C ALA A 37 21.02 -3.59 11.59
N ALA A 38 19.72 -3.38 11.41
CA ALA A 38 18.87 -2.71 12.38
C ALA A 38 18.83 -3.46 13.73
N VAL A 39 18.65 -4.79 13.70
CA VAL A 39 18.68 -5.63 14.91
C VAL A 39 20.05 -5.62 15.58
N HIS A 40 21.12 -5.61 14.80
CA HIS A 40 22.48 -5.56 15.35
C HIS A 40 22.76 -4.22 16.05
N VAL A 41 22.35 -3.11 15.45
CA VAL A 41 22.56 -1.77 16.00
C VAL A 41 21.71 -1.56 17.27
N ALA A 42 20.49 -2.09 17.31
CA ALA A 42 19.64 -2.03 18.50
C ALA A 42 20.24 -2.79 19.71
N GLY A 43 21.04 -3.83 19.46
CA GLY A 43 21.79 -4.55 20.49
C GLY A 43 20.95 -5.38 21.48
N GLU A 44 19.64 -5.37 21.36
CA GLU A 44 18.72 -6.04 22.30
C GLU A 44 18.59 -7.54 22.03
N ARG A 45 18.82 -7.97 20.79
CA ARG A 45 18.69 -9.37 20.36
C ARG A 45 19.60 -9.67 19.17
N ILE A 46 19.82 -10.94 18.92
CA ILE A 46 20.68 -11.44 17.84
C ILE A 46 19.91 -12.17 16.74
N THR A 47 18.58 -12.12 16.77
CA THR A 47 17.71 -12.86 15.86
C THR A 47 16.79 -11.92 15.12
N VAL A 48 16.78 -12.02 13.78
CA VAL A 48 15.84 -11.29 12.92
C VAL A 48 14.55 -12.07 12.78
N GLU A 49 13.45 -11.39 13.02
CA GLU A 49 12.10 -11.93 12.93
C GLU A 49 11.30 -11.29 11.79
N THR A 50 10.11 -11.83 11.53
CA THR A 50 9.19 -11.30 10.51
C THR A 50 8.90 -9.80 10.68
N GLN A 51 8.78 -9.34 11.93
CA GLN A 51 8.48 -7.94 12.24
C GLN A 51 9.59 -6.97 11.86
N ASP A 52 10.85 -7.40 11.97
CA ASP A 52 12.00 -6.55 11.61
C ASP A 52 12.02 -6.29 10.11
N VAL A 53 11.77 -7.34 9.32
CA VAL A 53 11.66 -7.21 7.87
C VAL A 53 10.47 -6.33 7.48
N ALA A 54 9.32 -6.49 8.14
CA ALA A 54 8.15 -5.66 7.91
C ALA A 54 8.39 -4.18 8.23
N GLN A 55 9.19 -3.90 9.27
CA GLN A 55 9.59 -2.54 9.63
C GLN A 55 10.47 -1.90 8.56
N VAL A 56 11.45 -2.63 8.02
CA VAL A 56 12.29 -2.14 6.92
C VAL A 56 11.45 -1.85 5.67
N VAL A 57 10.55 -2.75 5.30
CA VAL A 57 9.63 -2.52 4.17
C VAL A 57 8.78 -1.26 4.39
N SER A 58 8.28 -1.06 5.62
CA SER A 58 7.51 0.14 5.97
C SER A 58 8.33 1.42 5.83
N MET A 59 9.61 1.38 6.23
CA MET A 59 10.53 2.53 6.06
C MET A 59 10.82 2.83 4.60
N TRP A 60 11.05 1.82 3.78
CA TRP A 60 11.39 2.00 2.36
C TRP A 60 10.20 2.47 1.52
N THR A 61 9.02 1.93 1.80
CA THR A 61 7.83 2.15 0.97
C THR A 61 6.92 3.25 1.49
N GLY A 62 7.10 3.67 2.74
CA GLY A 62 6.17 4.56 3.45
C GLY A 62 4.82 3.91 3.78
N VAL A 63 4.64 2.61 3.50
CA VAL A 63 3.41 1.86 3.78
C VAL A 63 3.57 1.10 5.10
N PRO A 64 2.72 1.30 6.11
CA PRO A 64 2.79 0.54 7.35
C PRO A 64 2.46 -0.95 7.09
N VAL A 65 3.48 -1.79 7.18
CA VAL A 65 3.40 -3.25 6.92
C VAL A 65 3.35 -4.05 8.22
N THR A 66 3.53 -3.38 9.36
CA THR A 66 3.53 -3.99 10.69
C THR A 66 2.11 -4.26 11.17
N GLY A 67 1.77 -5.49 11.48
CA GLY A 67 0.47 -5.89 12.03
C GLY A 67 -0.44 -6.68 11.08
N LEU A 68 0.11 -7.55 10.25
CA LEU A 68 -0.52 -8.11 9.05
C LEU A 68 -1.56 -9.23 9.25
N ASP A 69 -1.73 -9.88 10.41
CA ASP A 69 -2.53 -11.11 10.41
C ASP A 69 -3.88 -11.08 11.17
N ALA A 70 -3.94 -10.54 12.37
CA ALA A 70 -5.20 -10.54 13.13
C ALA A 70 -5.94 -9.19 13.04
N ASP A 71 -5.22 -8.08 13.16
CA ASP A 71 -5.78 -6.73 13.10
C ASP A 71 -6.25 -6.35 11.69
N GLU A 72 -5.56 -6.82 10.64
CA GLU A 72 -5.97 -6.53 9.26
C GLU A 72 -7.29 -7.22 8.91
N SER A 73 -7.47 -8.47 9.33
CA SER A 73 -8.73 -9.19 9.14
C SER A 73 -9.90 -8.47 9.84
N LEU A 74 -9.68 -7.99 11.06
CA LEU A 74 -10.68 -7.24 11.80
C LEU A 74 -10.97 -5.88 11.15
N ARG A 75 -9.94 -5.17 10.69
CA ARG A 75 -10.10 -3.91 9.94
C ARG A 75 -10.88 -4.11 8.65
N LEU A 76 -10.62 -5.19 7.91
CA LEU A 76 -11.35 -5.51 6.69
C LEU A 76 -12.83 -5.87 6.96
N LEU A 77 -13.12 -6.54 8.08
CA LEU A 77 -14.50 -6.82 8.49
C LEU A 77 -15.25 -5.54 8.87
N THR A 78 -14.59 -4.62 9.55
CA THR A 78 -15.18 -3.34 10.01
C THR A 78 -15.08 -2.21 8.98
N LEU A 79 -14.34 -2.40 7.88
CA LEU A 79 -14.06 -1.39 6.86
C LEU A 79 -15.32 -0.65 6.38
N GLU A 80 -16.37 -1.40 6.03
CA GLU A 80 -17.61 -0.81 5.52
C GLU A 80 -18.30 0.06 6.58
N LYS A 81 -18.30 -0.36 7.84
CA LYS A 81 -18.85 0.40 8.95
C LYS A 81 -18.06 1.70 9.17
N GLN A 82 -16.73 1.62 9.21
CA GLN A 82 -15.86 2.80 9.39
C GLN A 82 -16.00 3.80 8.24
N LEU A 83 -16.12 3.32 7.00
CA LEU A 83 -16.37 4.20 5.87
C LEU A 83 -17.75 4.88 5.96
N ARG A 84 -18.80 4.19 6.40
CA ARG A 84 -20.15 4.76 6.58
C ARG A 84 -20.23 5.81 7.69
N GLU A 85 -19.41 5.69 8.72
CA GLU A 85 -19.32 6.69 9.79
C GLU A 85 -18.82 8.05 9.27
N ARG A 86 -17.99 8.03 8.23
CA ARG A 86 -17.38 9.22 7.65
C ARG A 86 -18.11 9.69 6.37
N ILE A 87 -18.62 8.76 5.58
CA ILE A 87 -19.28 9.03 4.29
C ILE A 87 -20.78 8.77 4.43
N ILE A 88 -21.54 9.82 4.49
CA ILE A 88 -23.00 9.75 4.66
C ILE A 88 -23.69 9.77 3.30
N GLY A 89 -24.66 8.90 3.09
CA GLY A 89 -25.54 8.89 1.92
C GLY A 89 -24.92 8.31 0.63
N GLN A 90 -23.80 7.56 0.74
CA GLN A 90 -23.12 6.90 -0.40
C GLN A 90 -22.99 5.39 -0.16
N ASP A 91 -24.03 4.75 0.34
CA ASP A 91 -24.01 3.36 0.80
C ASP A 91 -23.59 2.36 -0.29
N GLU A 92 -24.09 2.57 -1.52
CA GLU A 92 -23.75 1.70 -2.65
C GLU A 92 -22.27 1.79 -3.01
N ALA A 93 -21.72 3.00 -3.09
CA ALA A 93 -20.30 3.24 -3.39
C ALA A 93 -19.40 2.67 -2.29
N VAL A 94 -19.74 2.90 -1.02
CA VAL A 94 -19.01 2.37 0.15
C VAL A 94 -19.00 0.84 0.12
N SER A 95 -20.16 0.21 -0.09
CA SER A 95 -20.27 -1.25 -0.15
C SER A 95 -19.50 -1.85 -1.33
N ALA A 96 -19.53 -1.20 -2.50
CA ALA A 96 -18.79 -1.65 -3.68
C ALA A 96 -17.28 -1.62 -3.45
N VAL A 97 -16.77 -0.52 -2.89
CA VAL A 97 -15.35 -0.36 -2.55
C VAL A 97 -14.93 -1.36 -1.49
N ALA A 98 -15.67 -1.47 -0.38
CA ALA A 98 -15.35 -2.40 0.71
C ALA A 98 -15.30 -3.85 0.24
N ARG A 99 -16.24 -4.27 -0.61
CA ARG A 99 -16.25 -5.62 -1.21
C ARG A 99 -15.05 -5.86 -2.11
N ALA A 100 -14.64 -4.88 -2.90
CA ALA A 100 -13.46 -5.02 -3.77
C ALA A 100 -12.17 -5.15 -2.96
N ILE A 101 -12.01 -4.31 -1.93
CA ILE A 101 -10.84 -4.38 -1.04
C ILE A 101 -10.78 -5.74 -0.34
N ARG A 102 -11.89 -6.22 0.23
CA ARG A 102 -11.95 -7.57 0.86
C ARG A 102 -11.55 -8.66 -0.12
N ARG A 103 -12.08 -8.67 -1.35
CA ARG A 103 -11.70 -9.66 -2.38
C ARG A 103 -10.23 -9.61 -2.74
N GLY A 104 -9.67 -8.41 -2.87
CA GLY A 104 -8.26 -8.25 -3.21
C GLY A 104 -7.30 -8.74 -2.13
N ARG A 105 -7.71 -8.73 -0.86
CA ARG A 105 -6.88 -9.16 0.29
C ARG A 105 -6.96 -10.65 0.57
N VAL A 106 -8.01 -11.36 0.15
CA VAL A 106 -8.16 -12.83 0.34
C VAL A 106 -7.23 -13.66 -0.57
N GLY A 107 -6.34 -13.03 -1.32
CA GLY A 107 -5.29 -13.74 -2.07
C GLY A 107 -5.72 -14.36 -3.41
N LEU A 108 -6.94 -14.11 -3.86
CA LEU A 108 -7.45 -14.59 -5.17
C LEU A 108 -6.99 -13.72 -6.36
N LYS A 109 -5.92 -12.94 -6.18
CA LYS A 109 -5.53 -11.89 -7.11
C LYS A 109 -4.14 -12.11 -7.69
N ASP A 110 -4.02 -11.74 -8.98
CA ASP A 110 -2.75 -11.54 -9.68
C ASP A 110 -1.98 -10.34 -9.02
N PRO A 111 -0.75 -10.52 -8.52
CA PRO A 111 0.05 -9.46 -7.90
C PRO A 111 0.25 -8.24 -8.81
N GLY A 112 0.26 -8.41 -10.11
CA GLY A 112 0.46 -7.35 -11.09
C GLY A 112 -0.78 -6.48 -11.38
N ARG A 113 -1.93 -6.75 -10.75
CA ARG A 113 -3.16 -6.01 -11.01
C ARG A 113 -3.64 -5.20 -9.81
N PRO A 114 -4.26 -4.02 -10.02
CA PRO A 114 -4.85 -3.22 -8.94
C PRO A 114 -5.98 -3.98 -8.23
N VAL A 115 -6.20 -3.74 -6.95
CA VAL A 115 -7.26 -4.38 -6.13
C VAL A 115 -8.65 -4.10 -6.72
N GLY A 116 -8.84 -2.94 -7.30
CA GLY A 116 -10.04 -2.54 -7.99
C GLY A 116 -9.80 -1.26 -8.79
N SER A 117 -10.64 -1.05 -9.79
CA SER A 117 -10.74 0.20 -10.54
C SER A 117 -12.17 0.71 -10.41
N PHE A 118 -12.32 1.97 -10.00
CA PHE A 118 -13.61 2.59 -9.74
C PHE A 118 -13.74 3.90 -10.50
N LEU A 119 -14.90 4.10 -11.10
CA LEU A 119 -15.28 5.37 -11.70
C LEU A 119 -16.41 5.99 -10.88
N PHE A 120 -16.14 7.12 -10.22
CA PHE A 120 -17.15 7.87 -9.45
C PHE A 120 -17.67 9.03 -10.28
N LEU A 121 -18.94 8.98 -10.63
CA LEU A 121 -19.64 10.02 -11.37
C LEU A 121 -20.61 10.76 -10.46
N GLY A 122 -20.68 12.08 -10.58
CA GLY A 122 -21.59 12.90 -9.80
C GLY A 122 -21.13 14.35 -9.68
N PRO A 123 -21.98 15.26 -9.20
CA PRO A 123 -21.64 16.67 -9.02
C PRO A 123 -20.52 16.88 -8.00
N THR A 124 -20.00 18.11 -7.91
CA THR A 124 -19.05 18.49 -6.89
C THR A 124 -19.68 18.43 -5.50
N GLY A 125 -18.88 18.10 -4.48
CA GLY A 125 -19.33 18.11 -3.08
C GLY A 125 -20.03 16.85 -2.59
N VAL A 126 -20.27 15.84 -3.44
CA VAL A 126 -20.98 14.60 -3.02
C VAL A 126 -20.08 13.56 -2.33
N GLY A 127 -18.83 13.88 -2.04
CA GLY A 127 -17.95 13.01 -1.27
C GLY A 127 -17.03 12.08 -2.06
N LYS A 128 -16.91 12.21 -3.40
CA LYS A 128 -16.04 11.34 -4.23
C LYS A 128 -14.59 11.28 -3.75
N THR A 129 -13.96 12.42 -3.53
CA THR A 129 -12.58 12.50 -3.04
C THR A 129 -12.47 12.13 -1.57
N GLU A 130 -13.50 12.44 -0.78
CA GLU A 130 -13.54 12.11 0.64
C GLU A 130 -13.59 10.59 0.87
N LEU A 131 -14.30 9.86 0.00
CA LEU A 131 -14.30 8.40 0.05
C LEU A 131 -12.89 7.82 -0.16
N CYS A 132 -12.10 8.40 -1.08
CA CYS A 132 -10.71 7.98 -1.28
C CYS A 132 -9.83 8.26 -0.04
N ARG A 133 -9.98 9.43 0.59
CA ARG A 133 -9.25 9.77 1.83
C ARG A 133 -9.64 8.88 2.99
N ALA A 134 -10.95 8.66 3.20
CA ALA A 134 -11.46 7.77 4.22
C ALA A 134 -10.93 6.33 4.02
N LEU A 135 -10.88 5.86 2.77
CA LEU A 135 -10.32 4.57 2.43
C LEU A 135 -8.83 4.48 2.76
N ALA A 136 -8.04 5.50 2.39
CA ALA A 136 -6.61 5.55 2.69
C ALA A 136 -6.35 5.53 4.21
N ALA A 137 -7.07 6.36 4.97
CA ALA A 137 -6.99 6.38 6.43
C ALA A 137 -7.31 5.02 7.05
N THR A 138 -8.37 4.35 6.56
CA THR A 138 -8.83 3.09 7.14
C THR A 138 -7.91 1.92 6.77
N VAL A 139 -7.44 1.86 5.52
CA VAL A 139 -6.63 0.72 5.01
C VAL A 139 -5.16 0.87 5.34
N TYR A 140 -4.62 2.09 5.25
CA TYR A 140 -3.19 2.37 5.40
C TYR A 140 -2.85 3.14 6.69
N GLY A 141 -3.85 3.62 7.42
CA GLY A 141 -3.64 4.41 8.64
C GLY A 141 -3.24 5.87 8.38
N ASP A 142 -3.18 6.29 7.13
CA ASP A 142 -2.78 7.64 6.73
C ASP A 142 -3.65 8.14 5.57
N GLU A 143 -4.27 9.31 5.74
CA GLU A 143 -5.04 9.99 4.70
C GLU A 143 -4.15 10.46 3.52
N GLY A 144 -2.87 10.68 3.78
CA GLY A 144 -1.88 11.08 2.78
C GLY A 144 -1.40 9.94 1.88
N ALA A 145 -1.74 8.68 2.20
CA ALA A 145 -1.39 7.50 1.40
C ALA A 145 -2.18 7.42 0.07
N ILE A 146 -2.28 8.56 -0.63
CA ILE A 146 -2.98 8.74 -1.91
C ILE A 146 -2.03 9.41 -2.91
N ILE A 147 -1.87 8.82 -4.07
CA ILE A 147 -1.29 9.50 -5.22
C ILE A 147 -2.44 10.18 -5.98
N ARG A 148 -2.50 11.52 -5.90
CA ARG A 148 -3.53 12.31 -6.57
C ARG A 148 -2.98 12.94 -7.84
N LEU A 149 -3.65 12.70 -8.96
CA LEU A 149 -3.40 13.38 -10.23
C LEU A 149 -4.64 14.18 -10.60
N ASP A 150 -4.51 15.49 -10.65
CA ASP A 150 -5.59 16.37 -11.07
C ASP A 150 -5.46 16.64 -12.58
N MET A 151 -6.36 16.07 -13.37
CA MET A 151 -6.28 16.14 -14.82
C MET A 151 -6.49 17.56 -15.38
N SER A 152 -6.99 18.50 -14.58
CA SER A 152 -7.05 19.91 -14.98
C SER A 152 -5.65 20.53 -15.12
N GLU A 153 -4.65 20.01 -14.41
CA GLU A 153 -3.24 20.44 -14.54
C GLU A 153 -2.56 19.91 -15.81
N TYR A 154 -3.18 18.93 -16.49
CA TYR A 154 -2.63 18.25 -17.66
C TYR A 154 -3.33 18.61 -18.97
N MET A 155 -4.04 19.73 -19.02
CA MET A 155 -4.77 20.17 -20.22
C MET A 155 -3.85 20.66 -21.33
N GLU A 156 -2.61 21.06 -21.02
CA GLU A 156 -1.63 21.52 -22.01
C GLU A 156 -0.79 20.35 -22.56
N LYS A 157 -0.48 20.42 -23.88
CA LYS A 157 0.30 19.37 -24.57
C LYS A 157 1.64 19.04 -23.90
N HIS A 158 2.29 20.02 -23.29
CA HIS A 158 3.59 19.84 -22.63
C HIS A 158 3.50 19.21 -21.23
N SER A 159 2.34 19.22 -20.60
CA SER A 159 2.15 18.64 -19.28
C SER A 159 1.99 17.11 -19.30
N VAL A 160 1.66 16.53 -20.45
CA VAL A 160 1.55 15.07 -20.64
C VAL A 160 2.90 14.37 -20.40
N SER A 161 4.03 15.02 -20.71
CA SER A 161 5.37 14.49 -20.43
C SER A 161 5.65 14.28 -18.95
N ARG A 162 4.94 14.96 -18.05
CA ARG A 162 5.03 14.74 -16.60
C ARG A 162 4.45 13.40 -16.17
N LEU A 163 3.47 12.86 -16.93
CA LEU A 163 2.85 11.56 -16.66
C LEU A 163 3.64 10.38 -17.25
N ILE A 164 4.14 10.55 -18.47
CA ILE A 164 4.81 9.48 -19.22
C ILE A 164 6.34 9.57 -19.19
N GLY A 165 6.89 10.62 -18.55
CA GLY A 165 8.33 10.92 -18.56
C GLY A 165 8.77 11.72 -19.78
N SER A 166 9.89 12.42 -19.66
CA SER A 166 10.51 13.11 -20.78
C SER A 166 11.06 12.11 -21.79
N PRO A 167 10.91 12.34 -23.11
CA PRO A 167 11.58 11.51 -24.11
C PRO A 167 13.10 11.54 -23.89
N PRO A 168 13.81 10.44 -24.19
CA PRO A 168 15.27 10.42 -24.08
C PRO A 168 15.89 11.52 -24.95
N GLY A 169 16.68 12.42 -24.31
CA GLY A 169 17.34 13.55 -24.98
C GLY A 169 16.81 14.95 -24.59
N TYR A 170 15.76 15.04 -23.78
CA TYR A 170 15.33 16.28 -23.14
C TYR A 170 15.65 16.19 -21.64
N VAL A 171 16.76 16.75 -21.24
CA VAL A 171 17.12 17.04 -19.85
C VAL A 171 16.96 18.54 -19.64
#